data_074d04d8cfb7b3856d830fc8b5f3680f
#
_entry.id   074d04d8cfb7b3856d830fc8b5f3680f
#
_cell.length_a   1.000
_cell.length_b   1.000
_cell.length_c   1.000
_cell.angle_alpha   90.00
_cell.angle_beta   90.00
_cell.angle_gamma   90.00
#
_symmetry.space_group_name_H-M   'P 1'
#
loop_
_entity.id
_entity.type
_entity.pdbx_description
1 polymer ?
#
loop_
_entity_poly.entity_id
_entity_poly.type
_entity_poly.pdbx_seq_one_letter_code
_entity_poly.pdbx_strand_id
1 'polypeptide(L)'
;METPSSGTVTPVDLEGGEGQIRKRLTVTFRGLNVRVTAPDAALGDTLWSKMDPRQIGGLFKHGGSPQRTILKDVAGQVKPGEMLLVLGRPGSGCTSLLRVLSNDRDSFDEVTGETRFASMNHQEAKQYRQQIMFNNEDDLHFPTLTVNRTMKFALRNKVPAERPGNLNNPKEYVLNKRDDILDSLGIGHTKKNMVGNEFIRGVSGGERKRVSLAEVLAGQSPVQMWDNPTRGLDS
;
A
#
# COMPACT_ATOMS: atom_id res chain seq x y z
N MET A 1 -28.69 33.67 -10.08
CA MET A 1 -28.23 32.37 -10.59
C MET A 1 -26.81 32.57 -11.12
N GLU A 2 -25.84 32.49 -10.25
CA GLU A 2 -24.45 32.66 -10.64
C GLU A 2 -23.82 31.25 -10.78
N THR A 3 -23.26 30.95 -11.93
CA THR A 3 -22.52 29.74 -12.24
C THR A 3 -21.16 29.81 -11.57
N PRO A 4 -20.69 28.76 -10.86
CA PRO A 4 -19.36 28.77 -10.30
C PRO A 4 -18.32 28.64 -11.43
N SER A 5 -17.38 29.57 -11.46
CA SER A 5 -16.25 29.62 -12.37
C SER A 5 -15.39 28.38 -12.23
N SER A 6 -15.05 27.75 -13.35
CA SER A 6 -14.07 26.71 -13.48
C SER A 6 -12.68 27.23 -13.11
N GLY A 7 -12.26 26.99 -11.87
CA GLY A 7 -10.89 27.24 -11.45
C GLY A 7 -9.94 26.29 -12.17
N THR A 8 -9.20 26.82 -13.11
CA THR A 8 -8.06 26.16 -13.76
C THR A 8 -7.02 25.89 -12.68
N VAL A 9 -6.83 24.61 -12.31
CA VAL A 9 -5.78 24.20 -11.39
C VAL A 9 -4.47 24.20 -12.18
N THR A 10 -3.66 25.21 -11.94
CA THR A 10 -2.28 25.28 -12.44
C THR A 10 -1.42 24.15 -11.84
N PRO A 11 -0.48 23.60 -12.61
CA PRO A 11 0.44 22.58 -12.07
C PRO A 11 1.34 23.22 -11.01
N VAL A 12 1.26 22.67 -9.84
CA VAL A 12 2.13 22.73 -8.67
C VAL A 12 3.31 23.69 -8.74
N ASP A 13 3.22 24.76 -7.96
CA ASP A 13 4.33 25.64 -7.64
C ASP A 13 5.45 24.84 -6.94
N LEU A 14 6.59 24.76 -7.62
CA LEU A 14 7.82 24.19 -7.13
C LEU A 14 8.61 25.29 -6.41
N GLU A 15 8.22 25.66 -5.20
CA GLU A 15 9.10 26.48 -4.37
C GLU A 15 10.15 25.57 -3.72
N GLY A 16 11.37 25.65 -4.24
CA GLY A 16 12.53 24.91 -3.80
C GLY A 16 13.33 25.65 -2.75
N GLY A 17 13.44 25.07 -1.57
CA GLY A 17 14.66 25.18 -0.76
C GLY A 17 15.57 24.03 -1.17
N GLU A 18 16.89 24.27 -1.14
CA GLU A 18 17.93 23.29 -1.48
C GLU A 18 17.71 21.95 -0.73
N GLY A 19 17.27 20.91 -1.44
CA GLY A 19 17.10 19.58 -0.90
C GLY A 19 15.80 18.92 -1.32
N GLN A 20 15.90 18.04 -2.30
CA GLN A 20 14.85 17.11 -2.76
C GLN A 20 13.50 17.76 -3.11
N ILE A 21 13.22 17.86 -4.39
CA ILE A 21 11.88 18.13 -4.92
C ILE A 21 10.99 16.97 -4.47
N ARG A 22 10.36 17.12 -3.31
CA ARG A 22 9.33 16.17 -2.85
C ARG A 22 8.10 16.45 -3.68
N LYS A 23 7.77 15.54 -4.56
CA LYS A 23 6.50 15.59 -5.29
C LYS A 23 5.36 15.60 -4.25
N ARG A 24 4.62 16.68 -4.21
CA ARG A 24 3.47 16.84 -3.33
C ARG A 24 2.23 16.37 -4.08
N LEU A 25 1.61 15.29 -3.65
CA LEU A 25 0.41 14.75 -4.29
C LEU A 25 -0.78 14.84 -3.31
N THR A 26 -1.85 15.47 -3.76
CA THR A 26 -3.15 15.39 -3.09
C THR A 26 -3.84 14.11 -3.55
N VAL A 27 -4.41 13.37 -2.62
CA VAL A 27 -5.28 12.22 -2.93
C VAL A 27 -6.72 12.62 -2.64
N THR A 28 -7.59 12.54 -3.65
CA THR A 28 -9.02 12.85 -3.50
C THR A 28 -9.82 11.64 -3.95
N PHE A 29 -10.87 11.30 -3.21
CA PHE A 29 -11.77 10.21 -3.57
C PHE A 29 -13.22 10.62 -3.30
N ARG A 30 -14.12 10.18 -4.20
CA ARG A 30 -15.54 10.54 -4.15
C ARG A 30 -16.40 9.38 -4.62
N GLY A 31 -17.49 9.13 -3.90
CA GLY A 31 -18.45 8.11 -4.26
C GLY A 31 -17.86 6.71 -4.38
N LEU A 32 -16.82 6.40 -3.59
CA LEU A 32 -16.15 5.11 -3.66
C LEU A 32 -17.07 4.01 -3.14
N ASN A 33 -17.34 3.05 -4.03
CA ASN A 33 -18.00 1.81 -3.66
C ASN A 33 -17.09 0.65 -4.05
N VAL A 34 -16.97 -0.33 -3.17
CA VAL A 34 -16.16 -1.53 -3.40
C VAL A 34 -17.04 -2.75 -3.17
N ARG A 35 -17.07 -3.63 -4.16
CA ARG A 35 -17.76 -4.91 -4.11
C ARG A 35 -16.80 -6.05 -4.30
N VAL A 36 -17.05 -7.11 -3.56
CA VAL A 36 -16.37 -8.40 -3.73
C VAL A 36 -17.40 -9.49 -3.80
N THR A 37 -17.12 -10.47 -4.60
CA THR A 37 -17.85 -11.73 -4.56
C THR A 37 -17.48 -12.41 -3.24
N ALA A 38 -18.46 -12.63 -2.37
CA ALA A 38 -18.18 -13.44 -1.21
C ALA A 38 -17.66 -14.79 -1.74
N PRO A 39 -16.49 -15.27 -1.27
CA PRO A 39 -16.14 -16.65 -1.54
C PRO A 39 -17.30 -17.45 -0.98
N ASP A 40 -18.07 -18.02 -1.87
CA ASP A 40 -19.17 -18.91 -1.49
C ASP A 40 -18.62 -19.82 -0.42
N ALA A 41 -19.45 -20.12 0.55
CA ALA A 41 -19.17 -21.11 1.58
C ALA A 41 -18.97 -22.52 0.97
N ALA A 42 -18.32 -22.59 -0.17
CA ALA A 42 -17.84 -23.75 -0.92
C ALA A 42 -16.76 -24.55 -0.18
N LEU A 43 -16.53 -24.25 1.10
CA LEU A 43 -15.78 -25.13 2.00
C LEU A 43 -16.58 -26.41 2.35
N GLY A 44 -17.79 -26.56 1.81
CA GLY A 44 -18.63 -27.74 2.00
C GLY A 44 -18.95 -28.53 0.72
N ASP A 45 -18.55 -28.04 -0.46
CA ASP A 45 -18.79 -28.75 -1.70
C ASP A 45 -17.79 -29.89 -1.87
N THR A 46 -18.15 -31.05 -1.30
CA THR A 46 -17.49 -32.30 -1.62
C THR A 46 -17.81 -32.67 -3.09
N LEU A 47 -16.86 -33.34 -3.78
CA LEU A 47 -17.06 -33.81 -5.15
C LEU A 47 -18.37 -34.57 -5.37
N TRP A 48 -18.93 -35.16 -4.30
CA TRP A 48 -20.19 -35.86 -4.30
C TRP A 48 -21.41 -34.94 -4.40
N SER A 49 -21.36 -33.72 -3.86
CA SER A 49 -22.48 -32.76 -3.96
C SER A 49 -22.64 -32.27 -5.41
N LYS A 50 -21.58 -32.26 -6.20
CA LYS A 50 -21.61 -31.90 -7.63
C LYS A 50 -22.10 -33.00 -8.55
N MET A 51 -22.21 -34.23 -8.05
CA MET A 51 -22.71 -35.40 -8.82
C MET A 51 -24.19 -35.72 -8.52
N ASP A 52 -24.89 -34.91 -7.75
CA ASP A 52 -26.33 -35.12 -7.49
C ASP A 52 -27.14 -34.76 -8.75
N PRO A 53 -27.82 -35.75 -9.38
CA PRO A 53 -28.61 -35.52 -10.59
C PRO A 53 -29.73 -34.49 -10.42
N ARG A 54 -30.14 -34.21 -9.17
CA ARG A 54 -31.17 -33.22 -8.87
C ARG A 54 -30.64 -31.78 -8.96
N GLN A 55 -29.32 -31.57 -8.99
CA GLN A 55 -28.71 -30.27 -9.17
C GLN A 55 -28.35 -29.94 -10.62
N ILE A 56 -28.42 -30.90 -11.52
CA ILE A 56 -28.15 -30.70 -12.95
C ILE A 56 -29.14 -29.69 -13.57
N GLY A 57 -30.37 -29.60 -13.07
CA GLY A 57 -31.33 -28.56 -13.47
C GLY A 57 -30.95 -27.13 -13.07
N GLY A 58 -30.02 -26.96 -12.11
CA GLY A 58 -29.52 -25.65 -11.61
C GLY A 58 -28.34 -25.10 -12.41
N LEU A 59 -27.68 -25.91 -13.23
CA LEU A 59 -26.51 -25.53 -14.05
C LEU A 59 -26.83 -24.45 -15.11
N PHE A 60 -28.11 -24.23 -15.43
CA PHE A 60 -28.55 -23.17 -16.34
C PHE A 60 -29.03 -21.89 -15.65
N LYS A 61 -29.09 -21.85 -14.32
CA LYS A 61 -29.25 -20.58 -13.60
C LYS A 61 -27.86 -20.02 -13.31
N HIS A 62 -27.44 -19.06 -14.12
CA HIS A 62 -26.39 -18.09 -13.77
C HIS A 62 -26.88 -17.26 -12.56
N GLY A 63 -26.95 -17.88 -11.42
CA GLY A 63 -27.06 -17.18 -10.15
C GLY A 63 -25.69 -16.61 -9.87
N GLY A 64 -25.49 -15.30 -10.12
CA GLY A 64 -24.25 -14.63 -9.75
C GLY A 64 -23.99 -14.87 -8.27
N SER A 65 -22.76 -15.24 -7.92
CA SER A 65 -22.35 -15.37 -6.52
C SER A 65 -22.72 -14.13 -5.74
N PRO A 66 -23.19 -14.24 -4.48
CA PRO A 66 -23.69 -13.10 -3.72
C PRO A 66 -22.57 -12.05 -3.58
N GLN A 67 -22.75 -10.91 -4.20
CA GLN A 67 -21.82 -9.79 -4.10
C GLN A 67 -22.05 -9.07 -2.76
N ARG A 68 -20.96 -8.86 -2.04
CA ARG A 68 -20.96 -8.06 -0.81
C ARG A 68 -20.34 -6.71 -1.07
N THR A 69 -21.07 -5.64 -0.75
CA THR A 69 -20.53 -4.29 -0.74
C THR A 69 -19.71 -4.08 0.54
N ILE A 70 -18.41 -3.85 0.40
CA ILE A 70 -17.49 -3.58 1.53
C ILE A 70 -17.49 -2.10 1.88
N LEU A 71 -17.35 -1.25 0.87
CA LEU A 71 -17.36 0.21 1.01
C LEU A 71 -18.56 0.77 0.26
N LYS A 72 -19.22 1.75 0.85
CA LYS A 72 -20.41 2.39 0.27
C LYS A 72 -20.27 3.90 0.37
N ASP A 73 -20.23 4.57 -0.79
CA ASP A 73 -20.26 6.02 -0.93
C ASP A 73 -19.22 6.76 -0.06
N VAL A 74 -17.97 6.26 -0.06
CA VAL A 74 -16.91 6.85 0.73
C VAL A 74 -16.27 8.00 -0.04
N ALA A 75 -16.12 9.15 0.63
CA ALA A 75 -15.50 10.34 0.06
C ALA A 75 -14.52 10.98 1.04
N GLY A 76 -13.47 11.63 0.51
CA GLY A 76 -12.49 12.32 1.31
C GLY A 76 -11.36 12.93 0.48
N GLN A 77 -10.48 13.65 1.16
CA GLN A 77 -9.30 14.26 0.58
C GLN A 77 -8.17 14.26 1.59
N VAL A 78 -6.95 14.02 1.11
CA VAL A 78 -5.71 14.12 1.88
C VAL A 78 -4.76 15.03 1.10
N LYS A 79 -4.39 16.16 1.68
CA LYS A 79 -3.48 17.11 1.06
C LYS A 79 -2.02 16.74 1.35
N PRO A 80 -1.05 17.31 0.62
CA PRO A 80 0.37 17.13 0.92
C PRO A 80 0.71 17.55 2.35
N GLY A 81 1.39 16.67 3.09
CA GLY A 81 1.75 16.91 4.49
C GLY A 81 0.66 16.58 5.50
N GLU A 82 -0.54 16.20 5.04
CA GLU A 82 -1.61 15.73 5.92
C GLU A 82 -1.55 14.22 6.10
N MET A 83 -2.12 13.76 7.19
CA MET A 83 -2.28 12.35 7.53
C MET A 83 -3.75 12.05 7.74
N LEU A 84 -4.24 10.98 7.09
CA LEU A 84 -5.60 10.47 7.29
C LEU A 84 -5.54 9.21 8.14
N LEU A 85 -6.13 9.25 9.32
CA LEU A 85 -6.32 8.08 10.15
C LEU A 85 -7.64 7.40 9.79
N VAL A 86 -7.56 6.13 9.38
CA VAL A 86 -8.71 5.29 9.04
C VAL A 86 -8.98 4.33 10.20
N LEU A 87 -10.11 4.49 10.85
CA LEU A 87 -10.52 3.64 11.98
C LEU A 87 -11.81 2.90 11.64
N GLY A 88 -11.88 1.65 12.07
CA GLY A 88 -13.07 0.83 11.87
C GLY A 88 -13.01 -0.46 12.66
N ARG A 89 -14.16 -1.12 12.78
CA ARG A 89 -14.23 -2.46 13.37
C ARG A 89 -13.55 -3.47 12.44
N PRO A 90 -13.02 -4.58 12.97
CA PRO A 90 -12.53 -5.67 12.12
C PRO A 90 -13.57 -6.05 11.05
N GLY A 91 -13.14 -6.15 9.80
CA GLY A 91 -14.03 -6.46 8.67
C GLY A 91 -14.85 -5.28 8.13
N SER A 92 -14.65 -4.04 8.61
CA SER A 92 -15.34 -2.84 8.10
C SER A 92 -14.79 -2.29 6.78
N GLY A 93 -13.68 -2.85 6.28
CA GLY A 93 -13.10 -2.48 4.99
C GLY A 93 -11.98 -1.44 5.04
N CYS A 94 -11.34 -1.21 6.21
CA CYS A 94 -10.21 -0.28 6.31
C CYS A 94 -9.08 -0.65 5.35
N THR A 95 -8.62 -1.91 5.36
CA THR A 95 -7.63 -2.44 4.40
C THR A 95 -8.09 -2.28 2.96
N SER A 96 -9.38 -2.52 2.66
CA SER A 96 -9.92 -2.37 1.32
C SER A 96 -9.88 -0.92 0.85
N LEU A 97 -10.18 0.03 1.74
CA LEU A 97 -10.06 1.45 1.44
C LEU A 97 -8.60 1.82 1.13
N LEU A 98 -7.67 1.42 1.99
CA LEU A 98 -6.25 1.70 1.80
C LEU A 98 -5.72 1.10 0.49
N ARG A 99 -6.12 -0.13 0.12
CA ARG A 99 -5.77 -0.74 -1.16
C ARG A 99 -6.30 0.03 -2.35
N VAL A 100 -7.58 0.41 -2.35
CA VAL A 100 -8.15 1.22 -3.44
C VAL A 100 -7.44 2.57 -3.55
N LEU A 101 -7.12 3.22 -2.43
CA LEU A 101 -6.36 4.46 -2.41
C LEU A 101 -4.89 4.27 -2.80
N SER A 102 -4.32 3.08 -2.65
CA SER A 102 -3.00 2.75 -3.20
C SER A 102 -3.02 2.39 -4.69
N ASN A 103 -4.19 2.53 -5.31
CA ASN A 103 -4.44 2.18 -6.72
C ASN A 103 -4.40 0.68 -7.03
N ASP A 104 -4.53 -0.18 -6.00
CA ASP A 104 -4.73 -1.62 -6.15
C ASP A 104 -6.24 -1.90 -6.25
N ARG A 105 -6.78 -1.81 -7.47
CA ARG A 105 -8.18 -2.08 -7.77
C ARG A 105 -8.42 -3.49 -8.27
N ASP A 106 -7.37 -4.14 -8.76
CA ASP A 106 -7.42 -5.45 -9.39
C ASP A 106 -7.71 -6.57 -8.35
N SER A 107 -7.59 -6.25 -7.06
CA SER A 107 -7.94 -7.15 -5.93
C SER A 107 -9.44 -7.24 -5.64
N PHE A 108 -10.27 -6.46 -6.36
CA PHE A 108 -11.72 -6.36 -6.13
C PHE A 108 -12.49 -6.63 -7.42
N ASP A 109 -13.71 -7.19 -7.31
CA ASP A 109 -14.54 -7.47 -8.48
C ASP A 109 -15.06 -6.19 -9.13
N GLU A 110 -15.46 -5.24 -8.29
CA GLU A 110 -15.97 -3.95 -8.76
C GLU A 110 -15.54 -2.82 -7.83
N VAL A 111 -14.93 -1.79 -8.41
CA VAL A 111 -14.62 -0.53 -7.72
C VAL A 111 -15.19 0.61 -8.54
N THR A 112 -16.24 1.25 -8.02
CA THR A 112 -16.86 2.44 -8.63
C THR A 112 -16.51 3.70 -7.84
N GLY A 113 -16.79 4.85 -8.44
CA GLY A 113 -16.39 6.13 -7.88
C GLY A 113 -15.04 6.61 -8.39
N GLU A 114 -14.67 7.79 -7.99
CA GLU A 114 -13.50 8.50 -8.48
C GLU A 114 -12.38 8.51 -7.44
N THR A 115 -11.17 8.19 -7.88
CA THR A 115 -9.94 8.43 -7.12
C THR A 115 -8.99 9.23 -7.98
N ARG A 116 -8.50 10.34 -7.45
CA ARG A 116 -7.53 11.22 -8.13
C ARG A 116 -6.26 11.37 -7.30
N PHE A 117 -5.14 11.40 -8.00
CA PHE A 117 -3.82 11.71 -7.47
C PHE A 117 -3.37 13.02 -8.10
N ALA A 118 -3.55 14.13 -7.41
CA ALA A 118 -3.52 15.48 -7.98
C ALA A 118 -4.51 15.59 -9.16
N SER A 119 -4.04 15.91 -10.36
CA SER A 119 -4.87 15.97 -11.59
C SER A 119 -5.11 14.60 -12.24
N MET A 120 -4.33 13.57 -11.89
CA MET A 120 -4.37 12.27 -12.53
C MET A 120 -5.52 11.42 -12.00
N ASN A 121 -6.23 10.74 -12.90
CA ASN A 121 -7.16 9.68 -12.54
C ASN A 121 -6.42 8.37 -12.17
N HIS A 122 -7.16 7.37 -11.70
CA HIS A 122 -6.59 6.10 -11.26
C HIS A 122 -5.89 5.31 -12.39
N GLN A 123 -6.28 5.49 -13.66
CA GLN A 123 -5.65 4.82 -14.80
C GLN A 123 -4.33 5.49 -15.18
N GLU A 124 -4.30 6.81 -15.22
CA GLU A 124 -3.09 7.60 -15.45
C GLU A 124 -2.06 7.36 -14.33
N ALA A 125 -2.53 7.26 -13.08
CA ALA A 125 -1.68 6.98 -11.93
C ALA A 125 -1.02 5.59 -11.96
N LYS A 126 -1.51 4.64 -12.77
CA LYS A 126 -0.84 3.33 -12.95
C LYS A 126 0.59 3.47 -13.48
N GLN A 127 0.89 4.49 -14.26
CA GLN A 127 2.25 4.76 -14.76
C GLN A 127 3.20 5.22 -13.64
N TYR A 128 2.64 5.74 -12.54
CA TYR A 128 3.38 6.29 -11.40
C TYR A 128 3.29 5.42 -10.15
N ARG A 129 3.10 4.10 -10.29
CA ARG A 129 3.02 3.14 -9.18
C ARG A 129 4.12 3.29 -8.15
N GLN A 130 5.31 3.70 -8.60
CA GLN A 130 6.46 3.89 -7.72
C GLN A 130 6.31 5.08 -6.76
N GLN A 131 5.35 5.97 -7.01
CA GLN A 131 5.06 7.14 -6.17
C GLN A 131 3.99 6.86 -5.12
N ILE A 132 3.37 5.68 -5.16
CA ILE A 132 2.33 5.25 -4.24
C ILE A 132 2.78 3.94 -3.61
N MET A 133 2.92 3.92 -2.29
CA MET A 133 3.34 2.71 -1.57
C MET A 133 2.27 2.25 -0.61
N PHE A 134 2.13 0.94 -0.52
CA PHE A 134 1.24 0.28 0.41
C PHE A 134 2.04 -0.66 1.32
N ASN A 135 1.91 -0.47 2.63
CA ASN A 135 2.43 -1.38 3.64
C ASN A 135 1.32 -2.33 4.07
N ASN A 136 1.50 -3.60 3.77
CA ASN A 136 0.56 -4.63 4.22
C ASN A 136 0.60 -4.81 5.74
N GLU A 137 -0.51 -5.30 6.30
CA GLU A 137 -0.57 -5.72 7.69
C GLU A 137 0.38 -6.89 7.98
N ASP A 138 0.49 -7.84 7.04
CA ASP A 138 1.38 -8.99 7.16
C ASP A 138 2.78 -8.66 6.66
N ASP A 139 3.79 -9.18 7.38
CA ASP A 139 5.20 -8.98 7.06
C ASP A 139 5.66 -10.02 6.03
N LEU A 140 5.71 -9.61 4.76
CA LEU A 140 6.13 -10.46 3.64
C LEU A 140 7.59 -10.18 3.27
N HIS A 141 8.49 -11.05 3.69
CA HIS A 141 9.92 -10.94 3.42
C HIS A 141 10.49 -12.25 2.86
N PHE A 142 11.63 -12.15 2.21
CA PHE A 142 12.48 -13.31 1.90
C PHE A 142 13.25 -13.72 3.17
N PRO A 143 12.88 -14.83 3.83
CA PRO A 143 13.38 -15.13 5.16
C PRO A 143 14.88 -15.45 5.21
N THR A 144 15.46 -15.87 4.10
CA THR A 144 16.89 -16.17 3.94
C THR A 144 17.78 -14.95 3.69
N LEU A 145 17.17 -13.79 3.43
CA LEU A 145 17.91 -12.54 3.28
C LEU A 145 18.20 -11.92 4.64
N THR A 146 19.36 -11.28 4.76
CA THR A 146 19.64 -10.44 5.92
C THR A 146 18.94 -9.11 5.81
N VAL A 147 18.64 -8.47 6.95
CA VAL A 147 18.08 -7.12 7.02
C VAL A 147 18.87 -6.14 6.13
N ASN A 148 20.19 -6.21 6.17
CA ASN A 148 21.06 -5.41 5.31
C ASN A 148 20.81 -5.64 3.80
N ARG A 149 20.62 -6.89 3.37
CA ARG A 149 20.37 -7.19 1.95
C ARG A 149 19.00 -6.72 1.52
N THR A 150 17.99 -6.93 2.33
CA THR A 150 16.61 -6.45 2.12
C THR A 150 16.59 -4.94 1.95
N MET A 151 17.17 -4.20 2.90
CA MET A 151 17.23 -2.74 2.82
C MET A 151 18.05 -2.21 1.64
N LYS A 152 19.18 -2.84 1.33
CA LYS A 152 19.96 -2.45 0.15
C LYS A 152 19.20 -2.66 -1.16
N PHE A 153 18.41 -3.72 -1.24
CA PHE A 153 17.57 -3.97 -2.42
C PHE A 153 16.50 -2.89 -2.55
N ALA A 154 15.74 -2.60 -1.49
CA ALA A 154 14.72 -1.55 -1.48
C ALA A 154 15.30 -0.18 -1.89
N LEU A 155 16.41 0.23 -1.26
CA LEU A 155 17.03 1.52 -1.51
C LEU A 155 17.65 1.64 -2.91
N ARG A 156 18.28 0.59 -3.44
CA ARG A 156 18.88 0.62 -4.78
C ARG A 156 17.87 0.90 -5.88
N ASN A 157 16.66 0.39 -5.72
CA ASN A 157 15.56 0.62 -6.66
C ASN A 157 14.98 2.04 -6.60
N LYS A 158 15.39 2.83 -5.59
CA LYS A 158 14.83 4.16 -5.29
C LYS A 158 15.91 5.24 -5.16
N VAL A 159 17.12 4.97 -5.62
CA VAL A 159 18.20 5.98 -5.62
C VAL A 159 17.78 7.15 -6.51
N PRO A 160 17.66 8.37 -5.99
CA PRO A 160 17.32 9.53 -6.80
C PRO A 160 18.47 9.89 -7.75
N ALA A 161 18.15 10.47 -8.91
CA ALA A 161 19.15 10.96 -9.85
C ALA A 161 19.96 12.09 -9.23
N GLU A 162 19.27 13.02 -8.59
CA GLU A 162 19.88 14.11 -7.81
C GLU A 162 19.93 13.70 -6.34
N ARG A 163 21.10 13.77 -5.75
CA ARG A 163 21.35 13.37 -4.36
C ARG A 163 21.79 14.57 -3.54
N PRO A 164 21.27 14.72 -2.31
CA PRO A 164 21.65 15.84 -1.46
C PRO A 164 23.11 15.74 -1.00
N GLY A 165 23.78 16.89 -0.95
CA GLY A 165 25.13 17.03 -0.43
C GLY A 165 26.21 16.36 -1.28
N ASN A 166 27.33 16.02 -0.65
CA ASN A 166 28.50 15.43 -1.30
C ASN A 166 28.36 13.94 -1.63
N LEU A 167 27.17 13.36 -1.53
CA LEU A 167 26.89 11.92 -1.76
C LEU A 167 26.75 11.60 -3.26
N ASN A 168 27.75 11.97 -4.06
CA ASN A 168 27.75 11.70 -5.50
C ASN A 168 27.79 10.19 -5.81
N ASN A 169 28.28 9.37 -4.88
CA ASN A 169 28.35 7.93 -5.05
C ASN A 169 27.02 7.24 -4.66
N PRO A 170 26.30 6.61 -5.62
CA PRO A 170 25.05 5.88 -5.32
C PRO A 170 25.18 4.81 -4.25
N LYS A 171 26.35 4.15 -4.16
CA LYS A 171 26.59 3.10 -3.16
C LYS A 171 26.67 3.69 -1.75
N GLU A 172 27.34 4.81 -1.61
CA GLU A 172 27.48 5.52 -0.34
C GLU A 172 26.14 6.08 0.13
N TYR A 173 25.36 6.69 -0.76
CA TYR A 173 23.99 7.12 -0.50
C TYR A 173 23.14 5.98 0.07
N VAL A 174 23.16 4.81 -0.57
CA VAL A 174 22.39 3.63 -0.12
C VAL A 174 22.84 3.16 1.26
N LEU A 175 24.15 3.20 1.56
CA LEU A 175 24.66 2.76 2.86
C LEU A 175 24.23 3.73 3.99
N ASN A 176 24.43 5.03 3.77
CA ASN A 176 24.08 6.04 4.75
C ASN A 176 22.56 6.05 5.00
N LYS A 177 21.76 6.06 3.93
CA LYS A 177 20.30 6.06 4.06
C LYS A 177 19.76 4.81 4.74
N ARG A 178 20.36 3.63 4.47
CA ARG A 178 20.03 2.40 5.18
C ARG A 178 20.27 2.56 6.69
N ASP A 179 21.43 3.07 7.06
CA ASP A 179 21.83 3.20 8.45
C ASP A 179 20.93 4.19 9.17
N ASP A 180 20.64 5.34 8.57
CA ASP A 180 19.71 6.34 9.08
C ASP A 180 18.32 5.73 9.39
N ILE A 181 17.77 4.95 8.44
CA ILE A 181 16.44 4.36 8.59
C ILE A 181 16.45 3.28 9.69
N LEU A 182 17.43 2.38 9.67
CA LEU A 182 17.49 1.30 10.65
C LEU A 182 17.76 1.83 12.07
N ASP A 183 18.56 2.86 12.21
CA ASP A 183 18.87 3.47 13.50
C ASP A 183 17.66 4.28 14.01
N SER A 184 16.92 4.97 13.14
CA SER A 184 15.68 5.66 13.52
C SER A 184 14.59 4.72 14.02
N LEU A 185 14.58 3.47 13.54
CA LEU A 185 13.65 2.42 13.99
C LEU A 185 14.22 1.55 15.13
N GLY A 186 15.43 1.84 15.62
CA GLY A 186 16.06 1.12 16.71
C GLY A 186 16.48 -0.33 16.37
N ILE A 187 16.63 -0.66 15.07
CA ILE A 187 17.00 -1.99 14.59
C ILE A 187 18.36 -2.06 13.88
N GLY A 188 19.21 -1.04 14.08
CA GLY A 188 20.55 -1.00 13.48
C GLY A 188 21.43 -2.21 13.84
N HIS A 189 21.27 -2.78 15.03
CA HIS A 189 21.97 -3.96 15.51
C HIS A 189 21.63 -5.24 14.71
N THR A 190 20.47 -5.30 14.05
CA THR A 190 19.99 -6.48 13.31
C THR A 190 20.54 -6.61 11.90
N LYS A 191 21.36 -5.67 11.42
CA LYS A 191 21.85 -5.60 10.02
C LYS A 191 22.38 -6.92 9.47
N LYS A 192 23.05 -7.70 10.29
CA LYS A 192 23.67 -8.99 9.91
C LYS A 192 22.74 -10.18 10.08
N ASN A 193 21.63 -10.03 10.77
CA ASN A 193 20.69 -11.09 11.06
C ASN A 193 19.80 -11.37 9.84
N MET A 194 19.38 -12.61 9.66
CA MET A 194 18.36 -12.97 8.69
C MET A 194 17.01 -12.37 9.12
N VAL A 195 16.16 -12.02 8.16
CA VAL A 195 14.81 -11.57 8.48
C VAL A 195 14.02 -12.72 9.11
N GLY A 196 14.16 -13.93 8.56
CA GLY A 196 13.53 -15.14 9.10
C GLY A 196 12.02 -15.20 8.89
N ASN A 197 11.47 -16.35 9.28
CA ASN A 197 10.04 -16.64 9.31
C ASN A 197 9.76 -17.71 10.39
N GLU A 198 8.62 -18.39 10.32
CA GLU A 198 8.25 -19.47 11.24
C GLU A 198 9.22 -20.66 11.20
N PHE A 199 9.87 -20.91 10.05
CA PHE A 199 10.76 -22.06 9.83
C PHE A 199 12.24 -21.68 9.91
N ILE A 200 12.58 -20.44 9.62
CA ILE A 200 13.97 -19.95 9.58
C ILE A 200 14.15 -18.94 10.71
N ARG A 201 15.04 -19.26 11.64
CA ARG A 201 15.37 -18.34 12.73
C ARG A 201 15.96 -17.04 12.20
N GLY A 202 15.37 -15.92 12.61
CA GLY A 202 15.79 -14.57 12.20
C GLY A 202 15.60 -13.57 13.33
N VAL A 203 15.25 -12.34 12.93
CA VAL A 203 14.91 -11.26 13.86
C VAL A 203 13.60 -11.56 14.59
N SER A 204 13.35 -10.90 15.72
CA SER A 204 12.09 -11.02 16.48
C SER A 204 10.89 -10.52 15.66
N GLY A 205 9.66 -10.84 16.11
CA GLY A 205 8.43 -10.38 15.43
C GLY A 205 8.36 -8.86 15.33
N GLY A 206 8.63 -8.15 16.42
CA GLY A 206 8.64 -6.69 16.43
C GLY A 206 9.76 -6.09 15.57
N GLU A 207 10.95 -6.70 15.55
CA GLU A 207 12.04 -6.29 14.66
C GLU A 207 11.67 -6.51 13.19
N ARG A 208 11.01 -7.64 12.86
CA ARG A 208 10.55 -7.94 11.51
C ARG A 208 9.51 -6.93 11.04
N LYS A 209 8.57 -6.56 11.90
CA LYS A 209 7.62 -5.46 11.61
C LYS A 209 8.34 -4.14 11.32
N ARG A 210 9.36 -3.79 12.12
CA ARG A 210 10.17 -2.59 11.87
C ARG A 210 10.97 -2.70 10.56
N VAL A 211 11.38 -3.89 10.12
CA VAL A 211 11.98 -4.09 8.80
C VAL A 211 10.97 -3.79 7.70
N SER A 212 9.70 -4.22 7.82
CA SER A 212 8.63 -3.86 6.86
C SER A 212 8.44 -2.35 6.78
N LEU A 213 8.39 -1.68 7.93
CA LEU A 213 8.31 -0.21 7.98
C LEU A 213 9.54 0.44 7.33
N ALA A 214 10.73 -0.09 7.58
CA ALA A 214 11.98 0.40 6.97
C ALA A 214 11.96 0.31 5.44
N GLU A 215 11.42 -0.76 4.87
CA GLU A 215 11.31 -0.92 3.40
C GLU A 215 10.37 0.14 2.78
N VAL A 216 9.24 0.43 3.43
CA VAL A 216 8.34 1.49 2.96
C VAL A 216 8.99 2.86 3.07
N LEU A 217 9.67 3.16 4.18
CA LEU A 217 10.42 4.40 4.34
C LEU A 217 11.55 4.53 3.31
N ALA A 218 12.22 3.42 2.96
CA ALA A 218 13.23 3.40 1.90
C ALA A 218 12.66 3.79 0.53
N GLY A 219 11.36 3.53 0.31
CA GLY A 219 10.65 3.90 -0.91
C GLY A 219 10.52 5.39 -1.17
N GLN A 220 10.58 6.22 -0.13
CA GLN A 220 10.47 7.69 -0.18
C GLN A 220 9.29 8.18 -1.05
N SER A 221 8.21 7.42 -1.09
CA SER A 221 7.05 7.73 -1.92
C SER A 221 6.26 8.88 -1.32
N PRO A 222 5.76 9.82 -2.15
CA PRO A 222 4.98 10.96 -1.67
C PRO A 222 3.59 10.55 -1.12
N VAL A 223 3.09 9.39 -1.53
CA VAL A 223 1.84 8.82 -1.03
C VAL A 223 2.15 7.46 -0.40
N GLN A 224 1.81 7.32 0.87
CA GLN A 224 2.07 6.10 1.64
C GLN A 224 0.79 5.68 2.35
N MET A 225 0.43 4.42 2.22
CA MET A 225 -0.68 3.79 2.89
C MET A 225 -0.13 2.77 3.89
N TRP A 226 -0.55 2.87 5.13
CA TRP A 226 -0.05 2.05 6.23
C TRP A 226 -1.20 1.24 6.82
N ASP A 227 -1.22 -0.06 6.57
CA ASP A 227 -2.23 -0.95 7.11
C ASP A 227 -1.73 -1.56 8.43
N ASN A 228 -2.36 -1.15 9.52
CA ASN A 228 -2.06 -1.61 10.89
C ASN A 228 -0.56 -1.65 11.21
N PRO A 229 0.18 -0.55 11.02
CA PRO A 229 1.65 -0.55 11.05
C PRO A 229 2.23 -0.84 12.43
N THR A 230 1.46 -0.66 13.50
CA THR A 230 1.90 -0.87 14.89
C THR A 230 1.55 -2.25 15.44
N ARG A 231 0.87 -3.10 14.65
CA ARG A 231 0.52 -4.46 15.09
C ARG A 231 1.78 -5.27 15.43
N GLY A 232 1.81 -5.82 16.65
CA GLY A 232 2.93 -6.62 17.12
C GLY A 232 4.18 -5.84 17.50
N LEU A 233 4.10 -4.51 17.56
CA LEU A 233 5.10 -3.70 18.21
C LEU A 233 4.75 -3.60 19.70
N ASP A 234 5.73 -3.89 20.55
CA ASP A 234 5.59 -3.69 21.98
C ASP A 234 5.47 -2.19 22.26
N SER A 235 4.59 -1.86 23.18
CA SER A 235 4.36 -0.49 23.67
C SER A 235 5.49 -0.03 24.56
#